data_e529cedec57dc6fce83a9a1f60279766
#
_entry.id   e529cedec57dc6fce83a9a1f60279766
#
_cell.length_a   1.000
_cell.length_b   1.000
_cell.length_c   1.000
_cell.angle_alpha   90.00
_cell.angle_beta   90.00
_cell.angle_gamma   90.00
#
_symmetry.space_group_name_H-M   'P 1'
#
loop_
_entity.id
_entity.type
_entity.pdbx_description
1 polymer ?
#
loop_
_entity_poly.entity_id
_entity_poly.type
_entity_poly.pdbx_seq_one_letter_code
_entity_poly.pdbx_strand_id
1 'polypeptide(L)'
;MQSFWQTLPNPFFVLAPMADVTDPAYRKVLAAHGKPDVTWTEFVSADGLYHTHGKGKLPDAENPLLRDLQFTEAERPIVAQLFSSTPTAMEYAAKLCKELGYDGIDINMGCPDRSIEKQKCGAAMIKHPQLAAEIIAAAKTAGLPVSVKTRIGYNKESIDEWIPFLFAQDIAALTVHLRTRAEMSKVPAHWNLMPRIVALRDTLAPHTRILGNGDVLSIKEAREKTELYGCDGVMLGRAIFGNADLFSGKDPAEIGR
;
A
#
# COMPACT_ATOMS: atom_id res chain seq x y z
N MET A 1 8.65 7.48 -18.97
CA MET A 1 9.70 7.31 -17.93
C MET A 1 9.50 5.96 -17.26
N GLN A 2 10.59 5.24 -17.01
CA GLN A 2 10.51 3.95 -16.28
C GLN A 2 10.05 4.24 -14.84
N SER A 3 9.05 3.51 -14.34
CA SER A 3 8.56 3.65 -12.98
C SER A 3 9.64 3.24 -11.98
N PHE A 4 9.77 3.93 -10.84
CA PHE A 4 10.72 3.55 -9.79
C PHE A 4 10.53 2.09 -9.34
N TRP A 5 9.32 1.54 -9.45
CA TRP A 5 9.02 0.14 -9.16
C TRP A 5 9.92 -0.85 -9.92
N GLN A 6 10.37 -0.47 -11.14
CA GLN A 6 11.21 -1.32 -11.97
C GLN A 6 12.71 -1.22 -11.60
N THR A 7 13.10 -0.22 -10.81
CA THR A 7 14.49 -0.02 -10.35
C THR A 7 14.75 -0.58 -8.96
N LEU A 8 13.72 -1.05 -8.27
CA LEU A 8 13.86 -1.68 -6.95
C LEU A 8 14.66 -2.98 -7.02
N PRO A 9 15.38 -3.35 -5.94
CA PRO A 9 16.02 -4.65 -5.85
C PRO A 9 14.99 -5.78 -5.96
N ASN A 10 15.45 -6.99 -6.16
CA ASN A 10 14.61 -8.18 -6.11
C ASN A 10 15.30 -9.23 -5.25
N PRO A 11 14.74 -9.62 -4.09
CA PRO A 11 13.49 -9.10 -3.50
C PRO A 11 13.67 -7.72 -2.83
N PHE A 12 12.53 -7.03 -2.58
CA PHE A 12 12.47 -5.80 -1.81
C PHE A 12 11.49 -5.91 -0.64
N PHE A 13 11.74 -5.13 0.42
CA PHE A 13 10.98 -5.22 1.66
C PHE A 13 10.48 -3.86 2.12
N VAL A 14 9.21 -3.82 2.52
CA VAL A 14 8.51 -2.56 2.79
C VAL A 14 7.66 -2.64 4.05
N LEU A 15 7.39 -1.47 4.65
CA LEU A 15 6.49 -1.36 5.79
C LEU A 15 5.05 -1.14 5.33
N ALA A 16 4.11 -1.84 5.94
CA ALA A 16 2.69 -1.63 5.71
C ALA A 16 2.23 -0.26 6.23
N PRO A 17 1.39 0.47 5.49
CA PRO A 17 0.69 1.63 6.01
C PRO A 17 -0.25 1.21 7.14
N MET A 18 -0.14 1.85 8.30
CA MET A 18 -0.90 1.54 9.51
C MET A 18 -1.39 2.84 10.14
N ALA A 19 -2.71 3.00 10.25
CA ALA A 19 -3.34 4.17 10.86
C ALA A 19 -2.86 4.36 12.31
N ASP A 20 -2.61 5.60 12.69
CA ASP A 20 -2.09 6.03 13.98
C ASP A 20 -0.72 5.42 14.35
N VAL A 21 0.03 4.92 13.34
CA VAL A 21 1.36 4.30 13.55
C VAL A 21 2.40 4.85 12.56
N THR A 22 2.12 4.82 11.26
CA THR A 22 3.08 5.22 10.23
C THR A 22 2.92 6.70 9.84
N ASP A 23 2.75 7.55 10.84
CA ASP A 23 2.68 9.00 10.71
C ASP A 23 4.02 9.62 10.24
N PRO A 24 4.06 10.90 9.86
CA PRO A 24 5.29 11.54 9.42
C PRO A 24 6.43 11.49 10.44
N ALA A 25 6.14 11.58 11.74
CA ALA A 25 7.15 11.54 12.77
C ALA A 25 7.79 10.15 12.87
N TYR A 26 6.98 9.10 12.85
CA TYR A 26 7.44 7.72 12.89
C TYR A 26 8.25 7.36 11.63
N ARG A 27 7.77 7.71 10.44
CA ARG A 27 8.49 7.47 9.18
C ARG A 27 9.86 8.17 9.15
N LYS A 28 9.95 9.39 9.70
CA LYS A 28 11.24 10.09 9.84
C LYS A 28 12.22 9.34 10.75
N VAL A 29 11.74 8.77 11.86
CA VAL A 29 12.56 7.91 12.73
C VAL A 29 13.05 6.68 11.96
N LEU A 30 12.17 5.99 11.25
CA LEU A 30 12.56 4.84 10.44
C LEU A 30 13.58 5.19 9.36
N ALA A 31 13.43 6.33 8.69
CA ALA A 31 14.39 6.78 7.68
C ALA A 31 15.79 7.00 8.26
N ALA A 32 15.90 7.38 9.53
CA ALA A 32 17.17 7.55 10.23
C ALA A 32 17.78 6.25 10.73
N HIS A 33 16.98 5.22 11.06
CA HIS A 33 17.45 3.95 11.63
C HIS A 33 17.65 2.85 10.59
N GLY A 34 16.70 2.68 9.68
CA GLY A 34 16.72 1.64 8.66
C GLY A 34 15.47 1.74 7.79
N LYS A 35 15.59 2.46 6.67
CA LYS A 35 14.50 2.75 5.76
C LYS A 35 14.05 1.49 5.00
N PRO A 36 12.72 1.22 4.85
CA PRO A 36 12.22 0.24 3.89
C PRO A 36 12.56 0.66 2.45
N ASP A 37 12.59 -0.31 1.53
CA ASP A 37 12.89 -0.03 0.10
C ASP A 37 11.90 0.94 -0.54
N VAL A 38 10.63 0.94 -0.08
CA VAL A 38 9.62 1.96 -0.41
C VAL A 38 8.89 2.34 0.87
N THR A 39 8.60 3.62 1.03
CA THR A 39 7.85 4.15 2.18
C THR A 39 6.41 4.47 1.77
N TRP A 40 5.44 4.21 2.65
CA TRP A 40 4.04 4.62 2.51
C TRP A 40 3.61 5.60 3.58
N THR A 41 2.75 6.54 3.21
CA THR A 41 1.98 7.30 4.20
C THR A 41 0.94 6.39 4.85
N GLU A 42 0.33 6.82 5.95
CA GLU A 42 -0.98 6.31 6.36
C GLU A 42 -1.99 6.54 5.23
N PHE A 43 -3.14 5.83 5.29
CA PHE A 43 -4.15 6.06 4.28
C PHE A 43 -4.92 7.36 4.54
N VAL A 44 -4.95 8.24 3.55
CA VAL A 44 -5.56 9.57 3.62
C VAL A 44 -6.85 9.61 2.81
N SER A 45 -7.89 10.24 3.33
CA SER A 45 -9.16 10.41 2.64
C SER A 45 -9.03 11.41 1.48
N ALA A 46 -9.19 10.93 0.25
CA ALA A 46 -9.22 11.80 -0.92
C ALA A 46 -10.46 12.72 -0.93
N ASP A 47 -11.62 12.24 -0.46
CA ASP A 47 -12.80 13.06 -0.26
C ASP A 47 -12.56 14.16 0.77
N GLY A 48 -11.88 13.81 1.87
CA GLY A 48 -11.45 14.79 2.89
C GLY A 48 -10.58 15.89 2.30
N LEU A 49 -9.51 15.52 1.57
CA LEU A 49 -8.62 16.47 0.88
C LEU A 49 -9.39 17.37 -0.11
N TYR A 50 -10.24 16.78 -0.94
CA TYR A 50 -11.05 17.53 -1.89
C TYR A 50 -11.96 18.55 -1.21
N HIS A 51 -12.58 18.18 -0.08
CA HIS A 51 -13.48 19.08 0.63
C HIS A 51 -12.79 20.12 1.49
N THR A 52 -11.65 19.79 2.12
CA THR A 52 -10.95 20.70 3.01
C THR A 52 -9.99 21.63 2.25
N HIS A 53 -9.05 21.07 1.51
CA HIS A 53 -8.07 21.80 0.71
C HIS A 53 -8.66 22.26 -0.63
N GLY A 54 -9.22 21.33 -1.44
CA GLY A 54 -9.70 21.62 -2.79
C GLY A 54 -10.83 22.65 -2.87
N LYS A 55 -11.72 22.67 -1.86
CA LYS A 55 -12.79 23.68 -1.74
C LYS A 55 -12.46 24.81 -0.77
N GLY A 56 -11.20 24.89 -0.32
CA GLY A 56 -10.73 25.96 0.53
C GLY A 56 -11.45 26.10 1.88
N LYS A 57 -11.94 24.98 2.45
CA LYS A 57 -12.67 25.02 3.72
C LYS A 57 -11.77 25.14 4.96
N LEU A 58 -10.51 24.76 4.81
CA LEU A 58 -9.50 24.85 5.87
C LEU A 58 -8.22 25.49 5.29
N PRO A 59 -7.55 26.38 6.06
CA PRO A 59 -6.20 26.81 5.75
C PRO A 59 -5.25 25.60 5.73
N ASP A 60 -4.25 25.58 4.86
CA ASP A 60 -3.31 24.46 4.71
C ASP A 60 -2.56 24.16 6.03
N ALA A 61 -2.19 25.20 6.77
CA ALA A 61 -1.50 25.06 8.05
C ALA A 61 -2.34 24.37 9.15
N GLU A 62 -3.67 24.37 9.00
CA GLU A 62 -4.62 23.80 9.94
C GLU A 62 -5.19 22.47 9.45
N ASN A 63 -4.86 22.06 8.21
CA ASN A 63 -5.42 20.88 7.58
C ASN A 63 -4.68 19.60 8.06
N PRO A 64 -5.31 18.76 8.88
CA PRO A 64 -4.67 17.55 9.39
C PRO A 64 -4.29 16.57 8.28
N LEU A 65 -5.07 16.50 7.18
CA LEU A 65 -4.79 15.59 6.07
C LEU A 65 -3.55 16.01 5.27
N LEU A 66 -3.27 17.33 5.16
CA LEU A 66 -2.02 17.80 4.56
C LEU A 66 -0.84 17.54 5.50
N ARG A 67 -1.04 17.61 6.81
CA ARG A 67 0.01 17.24 7.78
C ARG A 67 0.37 15.76 7.64
N ASP A 68 -0.60 14.86 7.48
CA ASP A 68 -0.37 13.43 7.32
C ASP A 68 0.37 13.09 6.00
N LEU A 69 0.27 13.98 5.01
CA LEU A 69 1.02 13.91 3.75
C LEU A 69 2.43 14.54 3.81
N GLN A 70 2.89 15.06 4.93
CA GLN A 70 4.26 15.57 5.04
C GLN A 70 5.28 14.42 5.00
N PHE A 71 6.38 14.64 4.31
CA PHE A 71 7.51 13.70 4.25
C PHE A 71 8.84 14.43 4.08
N THR A 72 9.94 13.69 4.20
CA THR A 72 11.31 14.16 3.97
C THR A 72 11.95 13.42 2.81
N GLU A 73 12.96 14.01 2.17
CA GLU A 73 13.70 13.36 1.07
C GLU A 73 14.34 12.02 1.48
N ALA A 74 14.67 11.85 2.76
CA ALA A 74 15.21 10.59 3.29
C ALA A 74 14.23 9.41 3.21
N GLU A 75 12.92 9.67 3.04
CA GLU A 75 11.88 8.64 2.95
C GLU A 75 11.68 8.09 1.53
N ARG A 76 12.31 8.72 0.50
CA ARG A 76 12.12 8.31 -0.90
C ARG A 76 12.70 6.94 -1.23
N PRO A 77 12.07 6.18 -2.16
CA PRO A 77 10.79 6.49 -2.81
C PRO A 77 9.63 6.42 -1.82
N ILE A 78 8.72 7.40 -1.92
CA ILE A 78 7.56 7.50 -1.04
C ILE A 78 6.25 7.52 -1.82
N VAL A 79 5.28 6.75 -1.34
CA VAL A 79 3.96 6.55 -1.96
C VAL A 79 2.87 7.07 -1.03
N ALA A 80 1.99 7.93 -1.55
CA ALA A 80 0.80 8.36 -0.81
C ALA A 80 -0.29 7.30 -0.90
N GLN A 81 -0.71 6.74 0.23
CA GLN A 81 -1.86 5.84 0.24
C GLN A 81 -3.16 6.63 0.41
N LEU A 82 -4.06 6.50 -0.56
CA LEU A 82 -5.35 7.19 -0.61
C LEU A 82 -6.52 6.21 -0.54
N PHE A 83 -7.66 6.68 -0.07
CA PHE A 83 -8.94 5.99 -0.22
C PHE A 83 -10.06 6.95 -0.59
N SER A 84 -10.96 6.50 -1.45
CA SER A 84 -12.18 7.22 -1.87
C SER A 84 -13.11 6.26 -2.58
N SER A 85 -14.39 6.59 -2.62
CA SER A 85 -15.38 6.03 -3.55
C SER A 85 -15.87 7.07 -4.57
N THR A 86 -15.23 8.24 -4.64
CA THR A 86 -15.60 9.36 -5.51
C THR A 86 -14.45 9.61 -6.50
N PRO A 87 -14.60 9.27 -7.80
CA PRO A 87 -13.52 9.44 -8.78
C PRO A 87 -12.97 10.87 -8.86
N THR A 88 -13.82 11.89 -8.79
CA THR A 88 -13.38 13.29 -8.83
C THR A 88 -12.53 13.70 -7.62
N ALA A 89 -12.83 13.16 -6.43
CA ALA A 89 -12.02 13.39 -5.25
C ALA A 89 -10.68 12.65 -5.35
N MET A 90 -10.67 11.41 -5.87
CA MET A 90 -9.45 10.65 -6.11
C MET A 90 -8.54 11.34 -7.13
N GLU A 91 -9.09 11.83 -8.24
CA GLU A 91 -8.34 12.59 -9.25
C GLU A 91 -7.69 13.83 -8.62
N TYR A 92 -8.46 14.60 -7.86
CA TYR A 92 -7.95 15.76 -7.16
C TYR A 92 -6.80 15.43 -6.21
N ALA A 93 -7.00 14.45 -5.32
CA ALA A 93 -5.99 14.05 -4.34
C ALA A 93 -4.72 13.48 -5.00
N ALA A 94 -4.86 12.73 -6.08
CA ALA A 94 -3.73 12.20 -6.83
C ALA A 94 -2.89 13.31 -7.49
N LYS A 95 -3.54 14.33 -8.08
CA LYS A 95 -2.85 15.51 -8.64
C LYS A 95 -2.14 16.31 -7.54
N LEU A 96 -2.79 16.50 -6.40
CA LEU A 96 -2.18 17.15 -5.23
C LEU A 96 -0.94 16.37 -4.75
N CYS A 97 -0.99 15.04 -4.67
CA CYS A 97 0.18 14.24 -4.30
C CYS A 97 1.33 14.43 -5.30
N LYS A 98 1.04 14.55 -6.60
CA LYS A 98 2.08 14.88 -7.59
C LYS A 98 2.69 16.26 -7.36
N GLU A 99 1.88 17.27 -7.07
CA GLU A 99 2.35 18.63 -6.76
C GLU A 99 3.19 18.67 -5.48
N LEU A 100 2.83 17.87 -4.48
CA LEU A 100 3.61 17.67 -3.26
C LEU A 100 4.91 16.86 -3.48
N GLY A 101 5.11 16.29 -4.66
CA GLY A 101 6.35 15.61 -5.04
C GLY A 101 6.42 14.13 -4.67
N TYR A 102 5.31 13.43 -4.50
CA TYR A 102 5.28 11.99 -4.29
C TYR A 102 5.79 11.20 -5.49
N ASP A 103 6.40 10.03 -5.24
CA ASP A 103 6.93 9.14 -6.28
C ASP A 103 5.85 8.20 -6.85
N GLY A 104 4.75 8.00 -6.12
CA GLY A 104 3.62 7.16 -6.53
C GLY A 104 2.37 7.34 -5.68
N ILE A 105 1.28 6.74 -6.14
CA ILE A 105 -0.01 6.66 -5.45
C ILE A 105 -0.30 5.19 -5.14
N ASP A 106 -0.80 4.92 -3.95
CA ASP A 106 -1.36 3.61 -3.58
C ASP A 106 -2.83 3.75 -3.23
N ILE A 107 -3.65 2.79 -3.64
CA ILE A 107 -5.09 2.81 -3.34
C ILE A 107 -5.39 1.73 -2.31
N ASN A 108 -5.98 2.15 -1.17
CA ASN A 108 -6.40 1.23 -0.13
C ASN A 108 -7.69 0.51 -0.53
N MET A 109 -7.55 -0.77 -0.88
CA MET A 109 -8.64 -1.71 -1.17
C MET A 109 -8.63 -2.91 -0.22
N GLY A 110 -8.06 -2.74 0.99
CA GLY A 110 -7.88 -3.84 1.93
C GLY A 110 -8.27 -3.56 3.37
N CYS A 111 -8.47 -2.30 3.77
CA CYS A 111 -8.86 -1.93 5.13
C CYS A 111 -10.25 -2.51 5.46
N PRO A 112 -10.38 -3.29 6.56
CA PRO A 112 -11.65 -3.91 6.96
C PRO A 112 -12.44 -3.04 7.95
N ASP A 113 -12.01 -1.80 8.21
CA ASP A 113 -12.67 -0.91 9.15
C ASP A 113 -14.08 -0.55 8.67
N ARG A 114 -15.04 -0.62 9.59
CA ARG A 114 -16.46 -0.41 9.29
C ARG A 114 -16.77 1.02 8.82
N SER A 115 -16.05 2.01 9.31
CA SER A 115 -16.24 3.42 8.91
C SER A 115 -15.81 3.64 7.47
N ILE A 116 -14.73 2.99 7.05
CA ILE A 116 -14.20 3.00 5.68
C ILE A 116 -15.13 2.20 4.75
N GLU A 117 -15.56 1.00 5.17
CA GLU A 117 -16.44 0.15 4.35
C GLU A 117 -17.83 0.75 4.12
N LYS A 118 -18.39 1.52 5.09
CA LYS A 118 -19.65 2.27 4.90
C LYS A 118 -19.58 3.27 3.75
N GLN A 119 -18.39 3.76 3.44
CA GLN A 119 -18.12 4.66 2.31
C GLN A 119 -17.82 3.91 1.01
N LYS A 120 -18.02 2.59 0.95
CA LYS A 120 -17.64 1.68 -0.15
C LYS A 120 -16.13 1.69 -0.45
N CYS A 121 -15.29 2.06 0.52
CA CYS A 121 -13.83 2.11 0.43
C CYS A 121 -13.17 0.89 1.11
N GLY A 122 -11.85 0.81 1.05
CA GLY A 122 -11.11 -0.28 1.66
C GLY A 122 -11.49 -1.64 1.09
N ALA A 123 -11.65 -2.65 1.95
CA ALA A 123 -11.98 -4.00 1.52
C ALA A 123 -13.36 -4.11 0.83
N ALA A 124 -14.27 -3.15 1.07
CA ALA A 124 -15.57 -3.12 0.40
C ALA A 124 -15.46 -2.97 -1.14
N MET A 125 -14.35 -2.40 -1.65
CA MET A 125 -14.07 -2.29 -3.08
C MET A 125 -14.08 -3.63 -3.82
N ILE A 126 -13.73 -4.74 -3.13
CA ILE A 126 -13.76 -6.09 -3.69
C ILE A 126 -15.17 -6.48 -4.20
N LYS A 127 -16.20 -5.90 -3.61
CA LYS A 127 -17.61 -6.11 -4.03
C LYS A 127 -18.05 -5.15 -5.13
N HIS A 128 -17.23 -4.16 -5.48
CA HIS A 128 -17.55 -3.08 -6.40
C HIS A 128 -16.46 -2.90 -7.45
N PRO A 129 -16.16 -3.92 -8.28
CA PRO A 129 -15.02 -3.87 -9.20
C PRO A 129 -15.12 -2.69 -10.21
N GLN A 130 -16.30 -2.38 -10.70
CA GLN A 130 -16.47 -1.24 -11.60
C GLN A 130 -16.04 0.09 -10.94
N LEU A 131 -16.44 0.32 -9.69
CA LEU A 131 -16.00 1.48 -8.92
C LEU A 131 -14.49 1.46 -8.67
N ALA A 132 -13.92 0.29 -8.38
CA ALA A 132 -12.48 0.15 -8.23
C ALA A 132 -11.72 0.57 -9.51
N ALA A 133 -12.20 0.17 -10.70
CA ALA A 133 -11.62 0.61 -11.97
C ALA A 133 -11.70 2.14 -12.15
N GLU A 134 -12.85 2.75 -11.84
CA GLU A 134 -13.04 4.20 -11.93
C GLU A 134 -12.09 4.95 -10.99
N ILE A 135 -11.88 4.46 -9.77
CA ILE A 135 -10.95 5.03 -8.79
C ILE A 135 -9.50 4.89 -9.26
N ILE A 136 -9.10 3.72 -9.79
CA ILE A 136 -7.75 3.52 -10.34
C ILE A 136 -7.52 4.46 -11.53
N ALA A 137 -8.48 4.53 -12.45
CA ALA A 137 -8.39 5.42 -13.61
C ALA A 137 -8.25 6.90 -13.20
N ALA A 138 -9.03 7.34 -12.20
CA ALA A 138 -8.95 8.68 -11.65
C ALA A 138 -7.57 8.96 -11.02
N ALA A 139 -7.02 8.04 -10.25
CA ALA A 139 -5.67 8.18 -9.67
C ALA A 139 -4.58 8.28 -10.76
N LYS A 140 -4.70 7.52 -11.84
CA LYS A 140 -3.73 7.53 -12.96
C LYS A 140 -3.68 8.86 -13.71
N THR A 141 -4.69 9.71 -13.62
CA THR A 141 -4.70 11.04 -14.28
C THR A 141 -3.58 11.96 -13.79
N ALA A 142 -3.04 11.72 -12.60
CA ALA A 142 -1.88 12.44 -12.08
C ALA A 142 -0.57 12.13 -12.84
N GLY A 143 -0.53 11.02 -13.60
CA GLY A 143 0.69 10.59 -14.30
C GLY A 143 1.78 10.04 -13.38
N LEU A 144 1.43 9.68 -12.13
CA LEU A 144 2.26 8.91 -11.21
C LEU A 144 1.95 7.41 -11.35
N PRO A 145 2.93 6.52 -11.07
CA PRO A 145 2.65 5.09 -10.97
C PRO A 145 1.62 4.82 -9.86
N VAL A 146 0.61 4.01 -10.18
CA VAL A 146 -0.46 3.64 -9.24
C VAL A 146 -0.27 2.20 -8.80
N SER A 147 -0.26 1.97 -7.49
CA SER A 147 -0.31 0.67 -6.86
C SER A 147 -1.62 0.46 -6.11
N VAL A 148 -1.92 -0.79 -5.76
CA VAL A 148 -3.11 -1.17 -4.99
C VAL A 148 -2.70 -2.07 -3.84
N LYS A 149 -3.26 -1.81 -2.65
CA LYS A 149 -3.16 -2.74 -1.52
C LYS A 149 -4.51 -3.36 -1.23
N THR A 150 -4.61 -4.67 -1.37
CA THR A 150 -5.88 -5.41 -1.27
C THR A 150 -5.79 -6.67 -0.41
N ARG A 151 -6.85 -7.47 -0.41
CA ARG A 151 -6.98 -8.79 0.21
C ARG A 151 -7.36 -9.85 -0.83
N ILE A 152 -7.26 -11.14 -0.45
CA ILE A 152 -7.60 -12.27 -1.34
C ILE A 152 -9.10 -12.45 -1.58
N GLY A 153 -9.93 -11.62 -0.98
CA GLY A 153 -11.39 -11.65 -1.12
C GLY A 153 -12.12 -10.97 0.03
N TYR A 154 -13.45 -10.90 -0.07
CA TYR A 154 -14.28 -10.24 0.94
C TYR A 154 -14.78 -11.22 2.01
N ASN A 155 -15.83 -12.01 1.76
CA ASN A 155 -16.32 -13.04 2.65
C ASN A 155 -15.64 -14.39 2.44
N LYS A 156 -15.24 -14.65 1.20
CA LYS A 156 -14.51 -15.85 0.78
C LYS A 156 -13.37 -15.42 -0.16
N GLU A 157 -12.44 -16.31 -0.41
CA GLU A 157 -11.40 -16.14 -1.40
C GLU A 157 -12.02 -15.94 -2.79
N SER A 158 -11.48 -15.01 -3.56
CA SER A 158 -11.92 -14.64 -4.92
C SER A 158 -10.71 -14.24 -5.80
N ILE A 159 -9.58 -14.91 -5.64
CA ILE A 159 -8.33 -14.60 -6.35
C ILE A 159 -8.53 -14.64 -7.86
N ASP A 160 -9.19 -15.66 -8.39
CA ASP A 160 -9.34 -15.85 -9.84
C ASP A 160 -10.22 -14.81 -10.54
N GLU A 161 -11.01 -14.10 -9.77
CA GLU A 161 -11.90 -13.03 -10.28
C GLU A 161 -11.29 -11.65 -9.99
N TRP A 162 -10.86 -11.42 -8.76
CA TRP A 162 -10.45 -10.11 -8.28
C TRP A 162 -9.03 -9.72 -8.72
N ILE A 163 -8.07 -10.64 -8.69
CA ILE A 163 -6.68 -10.33 -9.03
C ILE A 163 -6.51 -10.08 -10.54
N PRO A 164 -7.04 -10.90 -11.46
CA PRO A 164 -7.03 -10.59 -12.90
C PRO A 164 -7.74 -9.28 -13.23
N PHE A 165 -8.84 -8.97 -12.54
CA PHE A 165 -9.52 -7.69 -12.71
C PHE A 165 -8.60 -6.50 -12.38
N LEU A 166 -7.85 -6.57 -11.28
CA LEU A 166 -6.88 -5.52 -10.91
C LEU A 166 -5.73 -5.43 -11.91
N PHE A 167 -5.20 -6.54 -12.40
CA PHE A 167 -4.15 -6.55 -13.42
C PHE A 167 -4.60 -5.91 -14.73
N ALA A 168 -5.85 -6.08 -15.11
CA ALA A 168 -6.43 -5.42 -16.29
C ALA A 168 -6.47 -3.88 -16.17
N GLN A 169 -6.27 -3.32 -14.97
CA GLN A 169 -6.19 -1.88 -14.77
C GLN A 169 -4.78 -1.32 -14.98
N ASP A 170 -3.79 -2.13 -15.38
CA ASP A 170 -2.40 -1.71 -15.63
C ASP A 170 -1.83 -0.93 -14.44
N ILE A 171 -1.80 -1.57 -13.29
CA ILE A 171 -1.22 -1.04 -12.03
C ILE A 171 0.27 -1.37 -11.94
N ALA A 172 1.05 -0.47 -11.32
CA ALA A 172 2.50 -0.63 -11.19
C ALA A 172 2.93 -1.69 -10.17
N ALA A 173 2.15 -1.81 -9.08
CA ALA A 173 2.37 -2.83 -8.05
C ALA A 173 1.06 -3.25 -7.39
N LEU A 174 1.03 -4.49 -6.89
CA LEU A 174 -0.09 -5.05 -6.14
C LEU A 174 0.42 -5.68 -4.84
N THR A 175 -0.02 -5.14 -3.71
CA THR A 175 0.20 -5.75 -2.40
C THR A 175 -1.04 -6.55 -1.98
N VAL A 176 -0.86 -7.83 -1.72
CA VAL A 176 -1.96 -8.71 -1.31
C VAL A 176 -1.80 -9.17 0.13
N HIS A 177 -2.69 -8.69 1.01
CA HIS A 177 -2.84 -9.28 2.34
C HIS A 177 -3.52 -10.65 2.20
N LEU A 178 -2.80 -11.70 2.54
CA LEU A 178 -3.17 -13.10 2.29
C LEU A 178 -4.24 -13.61 3.26
N ARG A 179 -5.28 -12.80 3.45
CA ARG A 179 -6.51 -13.12 4.18
C ARG A 179 -7.69 -12.46 3.50
N THR A 180 -8.86 -13.03 3.63
CA THR A 180 -10.12 -12.35 3.27
C THR A 180 -10.42 -11.22 4.26
N ARG A 181 -11.36 -10.36 3.88
CA ARG A 181 -11.87 -9.33 4.81
C ARG A 181 -12.56 -9.96 6.03
N ALA A 182 -13.32 -11.03 5.84
CA ALA A 182 -14.05 -11.71 6.92
C ALA A 182 -13.11 -12.33 7.97
N GLU A 183 -11.97 -12.83 7.55
CA GLU A 183 -10.95 -13.41 8.43
C GLU A 183 -10.23 -12.34 9.28
N MET A 184 -10.19 -11.09 8.83
CA MET A 184 -9.47 -10.01 9.53
C MET A 184 -7.99 -10.35 9.76
N SER A 185 -7.62 -10.66 11.02
CA SER A 185 -6.32 -11.18 11.47
C SER A 185 -6.49 -12.39 12.40
N LYS A 186 -7.61 -13.10 12.31
CA LYS A 186 -8.01 -14.17 13.25
C LYS A 186 -7.48 -15.55 12.86
N VAL A 187 -7.00 -15.71 11.65
CA VAL A 187 -6.43 -16.96 11.13
C VAL A 187 -5.02 -16.68 10.59
N PRO A 188 -4.15 -17.69 10.41
CA PRO A 188 -2.87 -17.50 9.72
C PRO A 188 -3.05 -16.96 8.30
N ALA A 189 -2.08 -16.18 7.82
CA ALA A 189 -2.07 -15.70 6.43
C ALA A 189 -1.85 -16.88 5.45
N HIS A 190 -2.65 -16.94 4.40
CA HIS A 190 -2.66 -18.04 3.42
C HIS A 190 -1.54 -17.90 2.39
N TRP A 191 -0.28 -17.95 2.84
CA TRP A 191 0.89 -17.81 1.97
C TRP A 191 0.95 -18.85 0.85
N ASN A 192 0.38 -20.02 1.06
CA ASN A 192 0.25 -21.08 0.04
C ASN A 192 -0.55 -20.64 -1.21
N LEU A 193 -1.29 -19.52 -1.14
CA LEU A 193 -2.03 -18.98 -2.28
C LEU A 193 -1.18 -17.99 -3.11
N MET A 194 -0.03 -17.53 -2.62
CA MET A 194 0.82 -16.57 -3.32
C MET A 194 1.32 -17.07 -4.68
N PRO A 195 1.76 -18.33 -4.86
CA PRO A 195 2.21 -18.81 -6.16
C PRO A 195 1.13 -18.71 -7.24
N ARG A 196 -0.15 -18.89 -6.88
CA ARG A 196 -1.28 -18.71 -7.82
C ARG A 196 -1.41 -17.25 -8.27
N ILE A 197 -1.24 -16.29 -7.36
CA ILE A 197 -1.26 -14.85 -7.66
C ILE A 197 -0.09 -14.49 -8.57
N VAL A 198 1.10 -15.01 -8.29
CA VAL A 198 2.30 -14.80 -9.11
C VAL A 198 2.10 -15.36 -10.52
N ALA A 199 1.57 -16.56 -10.67
CA ALA A 199 1.28 -17.17 -11.98
C ALA A 199 0.29 -16.33 -12.80
N LEU A 200 -0.75 -15.79 -12.15
CA LEU A 200 -1.69 -14.86 -12.80
C LEU A 200 -0.98 -13.58 -13.26
N ARG A 201 -0.09 -12.99 -12.42
CA ARG A 201 0.70 -11.82 -12.77
C ARG A 201 1.59 -12.09 -13.98
N ASP A 202 2.34 -13.18 -13.97
CA ASP A 202 3.30 -13.52 -15.03
C ASP A 202 2.62 -13.66 -16.40
N THR A 203 1.35 -14.11 -16.38
CA THR A 203 0.55 -14.28 -17.59
C THR A 203 -0.14 -12.99 -18.04
N LEU A 204 -0.71 -12.23 -17.11
CA LEU A 204 -1.64 -11.14 -17.42
C LEU A 204 -1.00 -9.74 -17.29
N ALA A 205 -0.01 -9.57 -16.41
CA ALA A 205 0.57 -8.28 -16.08
C ALA A 205 2.05 -8.39 -15.68
N PRO A 206 2.95 -8.88 -16.55
CA PRO A 206 4.34 -9.19 -16.20
C PRO A 206 5.15 -7.99 -15.71
N HIS A 207 4.65 -6.78 -15.91
CA HIS A 207 5.29 -5.55 -15.44
C HIS A 207 4.83 -5.12 -14.03
N THR A 208 3.77 -5.71 -13.49
CA THR A 208 3.26 -5.40 -12.15
C THR A 208 4.10 -6.09 -11.08
N ARG A 209 4.60 -5.34 -10.11
CA ARG A 209 5.31 -5.90 -8.95
C ARG A 209 4.32 -6.48 -7.95
N ILE A 210 4.61 -7.69 -7.44
CA ILE A 210 3.76 -8.38 -6.46
C ILE A 210 4.43 -8.41 -5.09
N LEU A 211 3.70 -7.94 -4.08
CA LEU A 211 4.10 -8.01 -2.68
C LEU A 211 3.12 -8.89 -1.89
N GLY A 212 3.68 -9.84 -1.14
CA GLY A 212 2.92 -10.58 -0.14
C GLY A 212 2.86 -9.84 1.19
N ASN A 213 1.74 -9.96 1.90
CA ASN A 213 1.57 -9.34 3.22
C ASN A 213 0.79 -10.28 4.17
N GLY A 214 1.22 -10.34 5.42
CA GLY A 214 0.57 -11.08 6.50
C GLY A 214 1.53 -11.98 7.28
N ASP A 215 1.57 -11.82 8.60
CA ASP A 215 2.30 -12.64 9.59
C ASP A 215 3.80 -12.83 9.35
N VAL A 216 4.47 -11.88 8.77
CA VAL A 216 5.93 -11.88 8.60
C VAL A 216 6.55 -11.02 9.68
N LEU A 217 7.48 -11.57 10.46
CA LEU A 217 8.02 -10.98 11.66
C LEU A 217 9.48 -10.53 11.55
N SER A 218 10.17 -10.87 10.46
CA SER A 218 11.57 -10.47 10.24
C SER A 218 11.90 -10.36 8.75
N ILE A 219 12.98 -9.65 8.44
CA ILE A 219 13.51 -9.57 7.06
C ILE A 219 14.02 -10.94 6.58
N LYS A 220 14.58 -11.75 7.49
CA LYS A 220 14.99 -13.13 7.15
C LYS A 220 13.78 -13.94 6.69
N GLU A 221 12.70 -13.96 7.47
CA GLU A 221 11.47 -14.65 7.09
C GLU A 221 10.87 -14.07 5.80
N ALA A 222 10.91 -12.74 5.62
CA ALA A 222 10.45 -12.10 4.39
C ALA A 222 11.21 -12.61 3.16
N ARG A 223 12.53 -12.76 3.25
CA ARG A 223 13.38 -13.31 2.20
C ARG A 223 13.04 -14.78 1.89
N GLU A 224 12.93 -15.61 2.92
CA GLU A 224 12.51 -17.01 2.77
C GLU A 224 11.13 -17.12 2.08
N LYS A 225 10.20 -16.22 2.39
CA LYS A 225 8.88 -16.18 1.72
C LYS A 225 8.98 -15.79 0.24
N THR A 226 9.84 -14.84 -0.13
CA THR A 226 10.02 -14.49 -1.56
C THR A 226 10.63 -15.65 -2.34
N GLU A 227 11.60 -16.34 -1.78
CA GLU A 227 12.24 -17.51 -2.39
C GLU A 227 11.25 -18.68 -2.56
N LEU A 228 10.43 -18.94 -1.52
CA LEU A 228 9.49 -20.06 -1.52
C LEU A 228 8.26 -19.83 -2.42
N TYR A 229 7.76 -18.59 -2.47
CA TYR A 229 6.46 -18.28 -3.10
C TYR A 229 6.56 -17.44 -4.37
N GLY A 230 7.75 -16.94 -4.73
CA GLY A 230 8.04 -16.28 -6.02
C GLY A 230 7.53 -14.85 -6.15
N CYS A 231 7.07 -14.20 -5.05
CA CYS A 231 6.70 -12.78 -5.12
C CYS A 231 7.94 -11.88 -5.16
N ASP A 232 7.80 -10.67 -5.72
CA ASP A 232 8.90 -9.71 -5.87
C ASP A 232 9.34 -9.08 -4.55
N GLY A 233 8.44 -9.05 -3.56
CA GLY A 233 8.73 -8.45 -2.26
C GLY A 233 7.73 -8.83 -1.19
N VAL A 234 8.01 -8.37 0.03
CA VAL A 234 7.14 -8.59 1.19
C VAL A 234 6.88 -7.27 1.91
N MET A 235 5.61 -7.06 2.24
CA MET A 235 5.19 -5.95 3.08
C MET A 235 5.01 -6.46 4.52
N LEU A 236 5.86 -5.96 5.44
CA LEU A 236 5.79 -6.25 6.86
C LEU A 236 4.88 -5.24 7.57
N GLY A 237 4.17 -5.66 8.60
CA GLY A 237 3.32 -4.78 9.42
C GLY A 237 3.79 -4.77 10.87
N ARG A 238 3.17 -5.56 11.72
CA ARG A 238 3.40 -5.63 13.18
C ARG A 238 4.83 -5.94 13.61
N ALA A 239 5.67 -6.45 12.72
CA ALA A 239 7.09 -6.71 12.97
C ALA A 239 7.88 -5.46 13.37
N ILE A 240 7.38 -4.26 13.02
CA ILE A 240 8.04 -2.99 13.33
C ILE A 240 7.87 -2.57 14.80
N PHE A 241 6.87 -3.10 15.51
CA PHE A 241 6.64 -2.72 16.90
C PHE A 241 7.79 -3.15 17.82
N GLY A 242 8.40 -2.16 18.46
CA GLY A 242 9.57 -2.37 19.31
C GLY A 242 10.89 -2.63 18.55
N ASN A 243 10.89 -2.48 17.21
CA ASN A 243 12.06 -2.71 16.37
C ASN A 243 12.17 -1.67 15.25
N ALA A 244 12.64 -0.46 15.56
CA ALA A 244 12.85 0.60 14.58
C ALA A 244 13.95 0.27 13.54
N ASP A 245 14.83 -0.67 13.87
CA ASP A 245 15.92 -1.14 13.01
C ASP A 245 15.55 -2.33 12.12
N LEU A 246 14.25 -2.68 12.01
CA LEU A 246 13.77 -3.83 11.23
C LEU A 246 14.35 -3.88 9.80
N PHE A 247 14.48 -2.73 9.14
CA PHE A 247 15.00 -2.62 7.77
C PHE A 247 16.47 -2.19 7.69
N SER A 248 17.19 -2.07 8.82
CA SER A 248 18.58 -1.61 8.85
C SER A 248 19.59 -2.60 8.28
N GLY A 249 19.20 -3.85 8.09
CA GLY A 249 20.11 -4.94 7.74
C GLY A 249 21.00 -5.42 8.90
N LYS A 250 20.89 -4.83 10.09
CA LYS A 250 21.62 -5.24 11.28
C LYS A 250 21.02 -6.50 11.90
N ASP A 251 21.84 -7.36 12.45
CA ASP A 251 21.37 -8.48 13.25
C ASP A 251 20.69 -7.93 14.52
N PRO A 252 19.49 -8.40 14.91
CA PRO A 252 18.85 -8.03 16.17
C PRO A 252 19.76 -8.20 17.41
N ALA A 253 20.74 -9.08 17.36
CA ALA A 253 21.75 -9.27 18.41
C ALA A 253 22.77 -8.12 18.49
N GLU A 254 22.94 -7.33 17.42
CA GLU A 254 23.84 -6.17 17.34
C GLU A 254 23.15 -4.87 17.76
N ILE A 255 21.82 -4.88 17.84
CA ILE A 255 21.03 -3.77 18.32
C ILE A 255 21.00 -3.86 19.84
N GLY A 256 21.88 -3.11 20.50
CA GLY A 256 21.97 -3.08 21.97
C GLY A 256 20.58 -2.81 22.60
N ARG A 257 20.23 -3.66 23.56
CA ARG A 257 19.02 -3.49 24.39
C ARG A 257 19.16 -2.28 25.29
#